data_97b122f2e9c6a9e991da95ed84acaaf8
#
_entry.id   97b122f2e9c6a9e991da95ed84acaaf8
#
_cell.length_a   1.000
_cell.length_b   1.000
_cell.length_c   1.000
_cell.angle_alpha   90.00
_cell.angle_beta   90.00
_cell.angle_gamma   90.00
#
_symmetry.space_group_name_H-M   'P 1'
#
loop_
_entity.id
_entity.type
_entity.pdbx_description
1 polymer ?
#
loop_
_entity_poly.entity_id
_entity_poly.type
_entity_poly.pdbx_seq_one_letter_code
_entity_poly.pdbx_strand_id
1 'polypeptide(L)'
;MHKIFRQTCRIALAACVLLAPLVRAQEHLIEVLADKDSRYKIAGERTPEITVKAGQQLLLRINARKAKTWNRDGSVHGFALLRAKDRSKVPGWDLLLKPGTQEFHLTAPSEAGEYMVVCTVMCSEEHEGMTMKFIVTP
;
A
#
# COMPACT_ATOMS: atom_id res chain seq x y z
N MET A 1 3.89 -82.88 5.72
CA MET A 1 3.18 -81.77 5.08
C MET A 1 3.36 -80.49 5.93
N HIS A 2 4.29 -79.60 5.58
CA HIS A 2 4.50 -78.37 6.31
C HIS A 2 3.98 -77.19 5.44
N LYS A 3 2.91 -76.55 5.87
CA LYS A 3 2.37 -75.38 5.24
C LYS A 3 3.14 -74.19 5.80
N ILE A 4 3.99 -73.54 4.91
CA ILE A 4 4.68 -72.31 5.20
C ILE A 4 3.67 -71.15 5.00
N PHE A 5 3.32 -70.48 6.10
CA PHE A 5 2.50 -69.25 6.08
C PHE A 5 3.40 -68.06 5.77
N ARG A 6 3.33 -67.52 4.55
CA ARG A 6 3.98 -66.25 4.19
C ARG A 6 3.15 -65.07 4.69
N GLN A 7 3.59 -64.46 5.77
CA GLN A 7 3.10 -63.18 6.22
C GLN A 7 3.71 -62.05 5.36
N THR A 8 2.89 -61.43 4.53
CA THR A 8 3.25 -60.23 3.78
C THR A 8 3.09 -59.02 4.69
N CYS A 9 4.21 -58.48 5.15
CA CYS A 9 4.28 -57.26 5.91
C CYS A 9 3.98 -56.06 4.96
N ARG A 10 2.78 -55.44 5.07
CA ARG A 10 2.44 -54.21 4.34
C ARG A 10 2.94 -53.04 5.16
N ILE A 11 4.05 -52.44 4.69
CA ILE A 11 4.56 -51.17 5.22
C ILE A 11 3.68 -50.06 4.67
N ALA A 12 2.83 -49.49 5.52
CA ALA A 12 2.09 -48.27 5.18
C ALA A 12 3.01 -47.07 5.38
N LEU A 13 3.48 -46.48 4.27
CA LEU A 13 4.13 -45.18 4.30
C LEU A 13 3.08 -44.09 4.59
N ALA A 14 3.05 -43.61 5.81
CA ALA A 14 2.30 -42.40 6.15
C ALA A 14 3.07 -41.19 5.65
N ALA A 15 2.61 -40.58 4.54
CA ALA A 15 3.13 -39.30 4.06
C ALA A 15 2.61 -38.20 4.99
N CYS A 16 3.49 -37.73 5.90
CA CYS A 16 3.23 -36.54 6.71
C CYS A 16 3.38 -35.30 5.82
N VAL A 17 2.27 -34.79 5.30
CA VAL A 17 2.23 -33.49 4.61
C VAL A 17 2.38 -32.43 5.67
N LEU A 18 3.58 -31.86 5.79
CA LEU A 18 3.84 -30.68 6.62
C LEU A 18 3.20 -29.47 5.93
N LEU A 19 1.99 -29.12 6.36
CA LEU A 19 1.35 -27.85 6.06
C LEU A 19 2.12 -26.76 6.82
N ALA A 20 3.14 -26.16 6.16
CA ALA A 20 3.78 -24.97 6.69
C ALA A 20 2.73 -23.86 6.74
N PRO A 21 2.54 -23.17 7.88
CA PRO A 21 1.64 -22.03 7.94
C PRO A 21 2.19 -20.95 6.99
N LEU A 22 1.35 -20.51 6.04
CA LEU A 22 1.61 -19.32 5.23
C LEU A 22 1.60 -18.11 6.19
N VAL A 23 2.77 -17.73 6.68
CA VAL A 23 2.95 -16.49 7.44
C VAL A 23 2.72 -15.35 6.45
N ARG A 24 1.49 -14.82 6.44
CA ARG A 24 1.17 -13.63 5.68
C ARG A 24 1.92 -12.48 6.32
N ALA A 25 2.82 -11.81 5.56
CA ALA A 25 3.50 -10.63 6.05
C ALA A 25 2.43 -9.60 6.47
N GLN A 26 2.53 -9.11 7.71
CA GLN A 26 1.59 -8.12 8.23
C GLN A 26 1.79 -6.81 7.48
N GLU A 27 0.72 -6.32 6.86
CA GLU A 27 0.73 -5.02 6.18
C GLU A 27 0.86 -3.89 7.21
N HIS A 28 1.67 -2.90 6.89
CA HIS A 28 1.80 -1.69 7.69
C HIS A 28 0.67 -0.72 7.34
N LEU A 29 -0.21 -0.44 8.31
CA LEU A 29 -1.32 0.49 8.13
C LEU A 29 -0.81 1.94 8.17
N ILE A 30 -1.18 2.71 7.15
CA ILE A 30 -0.96 4.15 7.06
C ILE A 30 -2.31 4.82 6.81
N GLU A 31 -2.70 5.77 7.66
CA GLU A 31 -3.96 6.51 7.55
C GLU A 31 -3.70 7.95 7.16
N VAL A 32 -4.31 8.39 6.06
CA VAL A 32 -4.17 9.72 5.50
C VAL A 32 -5.55 10.36 5.30
N LEU A 33 -5.65 11.63 5.61
CA LEU A 33 -6.78 12.48 5.22
C LEU A 33 -6.35 13.36 4.04
N ALA A 34 -7.00 13.20 2.88
CA ALA A 34 -6.94 14.12 1.75
C ALA A 34 -8.09 15.12 1.91
N ASP A 35 -7.82 16.29 2.46
CA ASP A 35 -8.84 17.15 3.02
C ASP A 35 -9.33 18.24 2.04
N LYS A 36 -10.45 18.86 2.39
CA LYS A 36 -11.14 19.91 1.63
C LYS A 36 -10.32 21.20 1.43
N ASP A 37 -9.28 21.39 2.23
CA ASP A 37 -8.32 22.50 2.11
C ASP A 37 -7.15 22.19 1.15
N SER A 38 -7.25 21.13 0.34
CA SER A 38 -6.23 20.65 -0.59
C SER A 38 -4.89 20.36 0.10
N ARG A 39 -4.95 19.64 1.22
CA ARG A 39 -3.80 19.18 1.98
C ARG A 39 -3.94 17.73 2.38
N TYR A 40 -2.82 17.00 2.38
CA TYR A 40 -2.73 15.71 3.06
C TYR A 40 -2.43 15.93 4.53
N LYS A 41 -3.08 15.15 5.38
CA LYS A 41 -2.95 15.22 6.84
C LYS A 41 -2.80 13.81 7.41
N ILE A 42 -1.99 13.70 8.45
CA ILE A 42 -1.86 12.50 9.28
C ILE A 42 -2.18 12.92 10.71
N ALA A 43 -3.00 12.14 11.40
CA ALA A 43 -3.44 12.47 12.75
C ALA A 43 -2.25 12.66 13.70
N GLY A 44 -2.23 13.78 14.43
CA GLY A 44 -1.17 14.11 15.38
C GLY A 44 0.09 14.73 14.76
N GLU A 45 0.17 14.87 13.42
CA GLU A 45 1.34 15.43 12.75
C GLU A 45 1.06 16.86 12.23
N ARG A 46 1.94 17.80 12.57
CA ARG A 46 1.88 19.18 12.02
C ARG A 46 2.43 19.24 10.60
N THR A 47 3.47 18.46 10.34
CA THR A 47 4.10 18.31 9.03
C THR A 47 4.03 16.83 8.67
N PRO A 48 2.97 16.41 7.95
CA PRO A 48 2.76 15.00 7.68
C PRO A 48 3.86 14.44 6.77
N GLU A 49 4.40 13.30 7.17
CA GLU A 49 5.42 12.56 6.46
C GLU A 49 5.16 11.06 6.60
N ILE A 50 5.32 10.32 5.52
CA ILE A 50 5.26 8.86 5.55
C ILE A 50 6.70 8.32 5.50
N THR A 51 7.07 7.45 6.45
CA THR A 51 8.34 6.73 6.44
C THR A 51 8.08 5.23 6.46
N VAL A 52 8.64 4.51 5.49
CA VAL A 52 8.47 3.06 5.31
C VAL A 52 9.80 2.41 4.93
N LYS A 53 9.89 1.09 5.05
CA LYS A 53 11.04 0.32 4.56
C LYS A 53 10.88 -0.04 3.09
N ALA A 54 11.99 -0.15 2.37
CA ALA A 54 12.01 -0.63 0.99
C ALA A 54 11.30 -1.98 0.86
N GLY A 55 10.38 -2.09 -0.10
CA GLY A 55 9.62 -3.32 -0.36
C GLY A 55 8.58 -3.70 0.71
N GLN A 56 8.33 -2.86 1.70
CA GLN A 56 7.36 -3.13 2.76
C GLN A 56 5.93 -3.22 2.19
N GLN A 57 5.16 -4.20 2.68
CA GLN A 57 3.73 -4.31 2.35
C GLN A 57 2.94 -3.29 3.17
N LEU A 58 2.09 -2.53 2.49
CA LEU A 58 1.37 -1.39 3.05
C LEU A 58 -0.13 -1.55 2.82
N LEU A 59 -0.90 -1.22 3.86
CA LEU A 59 -2.31 -0.90 3.74
C LEU A 59 -2.46 0.61 3.89
N LEU A 60 -2.66 1.30 2.77
CA LEU A 60 -2.89 2.74 2.76
C LEU A 60 -4.39 3.02 2.80
N ARG A 61 -4.87 3.55 3.92
CA ARG A 61 -6.25 3.96 4.12
C ARG A 61 -6.35 5.47 3.98
N ILE A 62 -7.09 5.93 2.97
CA ILE A 62 -7.25 7.35 2.70
C ILE A 62 -8.71 7.75 2.84
N ASN A 63 -8.98 8.73 3.69
CA ASN A 63 -10.26 9.43 3.72
C ASN A 63 -10.13 10.68 2.86
N ALA A 64 -10.92 10.78 1.79
CA ALA A 64 -10.89 11.93 0.89
C ALA A 64 -12.17 12.77 1.06
N ARG A 65 -11.96 14.07 1.22
CA ARG A 65 -13.03 15.07 1.31
C ARG A 65 -12.93 16.02 0.12
N LYS A 66 -14.05 16.21 -0.58
CA LYS A 66 -14.12 17.12 -1.72
C LYS A 66 -13.67 18.53 -1.30
N ALA A 67 -12.75 19.11 -2.08
CA ALA A 67 -12.37 20.51 -2.03
C ALA A 67 -13.36 21.36 -2.84
N LYS A 68 -12.89 22.29 -3.70
CA LYS A 68 -13.76 23.17 -4.50
C LYS A 68 -14.30 22.51 -5.75
N THR A 69 -13.55 21.61 -6.37
CA THR A 69 -13.88 20.99 -7.64
C THR A 69 -13.93 19.46 -7.56
N TRP A 70 -14.51 18.85 -8.56
CA TRP A 70 -14.47 17.40 -8.75
C TRP A 70 -14.35 17.10 -10.25
N ASN A 71 -13.91 15.89 -10.59
CA ASN A 71 -13.77 15.44 -11.97
C ASN A 71 -14.96 14.58 -12.41
N ARG A 72 -15.11 14.40 -13.73
CA ARG A 72 -16.21 13.61 -14.31
C ARG A 72 -16.25 12.16 -13.85
N ASP A 73 -15.09 11.58 -13.51
CA ASP A 73 -14.96 10.21 -12.98
C ASP A 73 -15.31 10.11 -11.49
N GLY A 74 -15.70 11.24 -10.87
CA GLY A 74 -16.02 11.32 -9.44
C GLY A 74 -14.80 11.48 -8.53
N SER A 75 -13.58 11.56 -9.06
CA SER A 75 -12.39 11.83 -8.26
C SER A 75 -12.37 13.27 -7.74
N VAL A 76 -11.95 13.42 -6.49
CA VAL A 76 -11.86 14.73 -5.80
C VAL A 76 -10.43 15.10 -5.44
N HIS A 77 -9.54 14.12 -5.36
CA HIS A 77 -8.10 14.26 -5.19
C HIS A 77 -7.36 13.14 -5.93
N GLY A 78 -6.07 13.32 -6.13
CA GLY A 78 -5.15 12.27 -6.52
C GLY A 78 -4.17 11.97 -5.39
N PHE A 79 -3.47 10.85 -5.49
CA PHE A 79 -2.36 10.49 -4.61
C PHE A 79 -1.36 9.73 -5.45
N ALA A 80 -0.40 10.45 -6.02
CA ALA A 80 0.65 9.86 -6.84
C ALA A 80 2.00 10.01 -6.16
N LEU A 81 2.83 8.98 -6.25
CA LEU A 81 4.18 8.97 -5.69
C LEU A 81 5.20 9.28 -6.78
N LEU A 82 6.01 10.30 -6.56
CA LEU A 82 7.11 10.72 -7.43
C LEU A 82 8.45 10.52 -6.72
N ARG A 83 9.48 10.14 -7.48
CA ARG A 83 10.86 10.23 -6.99
C ARG A 83 11.25 11.70 -6.84
N ALA A 84 11.81 12.09 -5.69
CA ALA A 84 12.18 13.47 -5.44
C ALA A 84 13.30 13.97 -6.39
N LYS A 85 14.23 13.09 -6.78
CA LYS A 85 15.42 13.42 -7.57
C LYS A 85 15.10 13.89 -9.00
N ASP A 86 14.10 13.31 -9.66
CA ASP A 86 13.80 13.55 -11.07
C ASP A 86 12.30 13.73 -11.37
N ARG A 87 11.46 13.65 -10.33
CA ARG A 87 10.00 13.74 -10.40
C ARG A 87 9.33 12.65 -11.25
N SER A 88 10.03 11.55 -11.53
CA SER A 88 9.45 10.42 -12.23
C SER A 88 8.42 9.70 -11.36
N LYS A 89 7.32 9.27 -11.98
CA LYS A 89 6.26 8.51 -11.29
C LYS A 89 6.75 7.13 -10.87
N VAL A 90 6.31 6.69 -9.69
CA VAL A 90 6.48 5.31 -9.25
C VAL A 90 5.31 4.48 -9.78
N PRO A 91 5.54 3.43 -10.59
CA PRO A 91 4.47 2.58 -11.09
C PRO A 91 3.61 2.00 -9.96
N GLY A 92 2.28 1.95 -10.18
CA GLY A 92 1.32 1.43 -9.19
C GLY A 92 0.93 2.41 -8.09
N TRP A 93 1.52 3.61 -8.06
CA TRP A 93 1.26 4.64 -7.06
C TRP A 93 0.55 5.89 -7.62
N ASP A 94 -0.32 5.71 -8.60
CA ASP A 94 -1.16 6.79 -9.15
C ASP A 94 -2.62 6.50 -8.81
N LEU A 95 -3.06 6.97 -7.64
CA LEU A 95 -4.36 6.68 -7.07
C LEU A 95 -5.32 7.84 -7.30
N LEU A 96 -6.52 7.54 -7.77
CA LEU A 96 -7.63 8.48 -7.88
C LEU A 96 -8.55 8.31 -6.67
N LEU A 97 -8.77 9.40 -5.93
CA LEU A 97 -9.52 9.38 -4.69
C LEU A 97 -10.93 9.92 -4.90
N LYS A 98 -11.93 9.09 -4.58
CA LYS A 98 -13.34 9.47 -4.51
C LYS A 98 -13.68 9.90 -3.08
N PRO A 99 -14.77 10.65 -2.85
CA PRO A 99 -15.18 11.03 -1.50
C PRO A 99 -15.38 9.80 -0.60
N GLY A 100 -14.92 9.89 0.63
CA GLY A 100 -15.01 8.83 1.64
C GLY A 100 -13.71 8.09 1.84
N THR A 101 -13.78 6.96 2.52
CA THR A 101 -12.61 6.15 2.87
C THR A 101 -12.38 5.05 1.83
N GLN A 102 -11.16 4.96 1.34
CA GLN A 102 -10.70 3.92 0.42
C GLN A 102 -9.44 3.27 0.97
N GLU A 103 -9.26 1.99 0.67
CA GLU A 103 -8.10 1.19 1.08
C GLU A 103 -7.35 0.70 -0.15
N PHE A 104 -6.02 0.82 -0.10
CA PHE A 104 -5.11 0.40 -1.15
C PHE A 104 -4.03 -0.50 -0.58
N HIS A 105 -3.91 -1.71 -1.11
CA HIS A 105 -2.82 -2.63 -0.80
C HIS A 105 -1.66 -2.35 -1.74
N LEU A 106 -0.56 -1.86 -1.19
CA LEU A 106 0.58 -1.37 -1.96
C LEU A 106 1.88 -2.00 -1.45
N THR A 107 2.87 -2.01 -2.31
CA THR A 107 4.25 -2.33 -1.92
C THR A 107 5.07 -1.04 -1.98
N ALA A 108 5.81 -0.73 -0.92
CA ALA A 108 6.72 0.40 -0.91
C ALA A 108 7.77 0.25 -2.02
N PRO A 109 8.28 1.36 -2.59
CA PRO A 109 9.36 1.29 -3.54
C PRO A 109 10.54 0.47 -3.04
N SER A 110 11.19 -0.27 -3.91
CA SER A 110 12.38 -1.08 -3.58
C SER A 110 13.67 -0.26 -3.44
N GLU A 111 13.69 0.93 -4.02
CA GLU A 111 14.82 1.87 -3.93
C GLU A 111 14.64 2.79 -2.74
N ALA A 112 15.56 2.75 -1.78
CA ALA A 112 15.59 3.68 -0.66
C ALA A 112 15.88 5.11 -1.14
N GLY A 113 15.24 6.10 -0.52
CA GLY A 113 15.43 7.50 -0.87
C GLY A 113 14.24 8.37 -0.53
N GLU A 114 14.28 9.59 -1.04
CA GLU A 114 13.21 10.57 -0.87
C GLU A 114 12.24 10.52 -2.05
N TYR A 115 10.98 10.57 -1.71
CA TYR A 115 9.84 10.62 -2.62
C TYR A 115 8.90 11.74 -2.18
N MET A 116 7.99 12.11 -3.07
CA MET A 116 6.95 13.09 -2.80
C MET A 116 5.60 12.58 -3.27
N VAL A 117 4.61 12.66 -2.39
CA VAL A 117 3.21 12.49 -2.77
C VAL A 117 2.71 13.78 -3.36
N VAL A 118 1.99 13.71 -4.49
CA VAL A 118 1.38 14.86 -5.16
C VAL A 118 -0.08 14.56 -5.52
N CYS A 119 -0.90 15.61 -5.55
CA CYS A 119 -2.25 15.52 -6.10
C CYS A 119 -2.20 15.68 -7.63
N THR A 120 -2.67 14.68 -8.36
CA THR A 120 -2.71 14.66 -9.84
C THR A 120 -4.05 15.07 -10.41
N VAL A 121 -5.01 15.39 -9.55
CA VAL A 121 -6.38 15.78 -9.89
C VAL A 121 -6.57 17.25 -9.55
N MET A 122 -7.14 18.03 -10.47
CA MET A 122 -7.51 19.42 -10.21
C MET A 122 -8.61 19.47 -9.14
N CYS A 123 -8.23 19.59 -7.87
CA CYS A 123 -9.13 19.64 -6.72
C CYS A 123 -9.46 21.08 -6.29
N SER A 124 -8.56 22.01 -6.54
CA SER A 124 -8.71 23.45 -6.30
C SER A 124 -7.59 24.22 -7.02
N GLU A 125 -7.56 25.52 -6.89
CA GLU A 125 -6.45 26.35 -7.38
C GLU A 125 -5.13 26.04 -6.65
N GLU A 126 -5.22 25.59 -5.41
CA GLU A 126 -4.06 25.23 -4.57
C GLU A 126 -3.58 23.79 -4.74
N HIS A 127 -4.14 23.02 -5.70
CA HIS A 127 -3.83 21.57 -5.83
C HIS A 127 -2.33 21.30 -6.10
N GLU A 128 -1.61 22.20 -6.78
CA GLU A 128 -0.16 22.06 -7.01
C GLU A 128 0.66 22.11 -5.72
N GLY A 129 0.15 22.79 -4.69
CA GLY A 129 0.73 22.81 -3.34
C GLY A 129 0.32 21.63 -2.47
N MET A 130 -0.59 20.75 -2.94
CA MET A 130 -1.02 19.56 -2.21
C MET A 130 0.02 18.46 -2.35
N THR A 131 1.01 18.49 -1.45
CA THR A 131 2.15 17.58 -1.44
C THR A 131 2.40 17.03 -0.03
N MET A 132 3.06 15.89 0.05
CA MET A 132 3.50 15.30 1.30
C MET A 132 4.81 14.52 1.09
N LYS A 133 5.73 14.63 2.05
CA LYS A 133 7.00 13.93 2.01
C LYS A 133 6.81 12.43 2.24
N PHE A 134 7.58 11.62 1.52
CA PHE A 134 7.55 10.17 1.65
C PHE A 134 8.99 9.64 1.62
N ILE A 135 9.38 8.92 2.64
CA ILE A 135 10.74 8.41 2.84
C ILE A 135 10.73 6.89 2.76
N VAL A 136 11.61 6.34 1.96
CA VAL A 136 11.88 4.90 1.91
C VAL A 136 13.25 4.65 2.52
N THR A 137 13.29 3.93 3.62
CA THR A 137 14.52 3.51 4.29
C THR A 137 15.00 2.14 3.76
N PRO A 138 16.30 1.83 3.90
CA PRO A 138 16.81 0.49 3.55
C PRO A 138 16.12 -0.64 4.29
#